data_1a0015bd6db8dd761b012755b301d20d
#
_entry.id   1a0015bd6db8dd761b012755b301d20d
#
_cell.length_a   1.000
_cell.length_b   1.000
_cell.length_c   1.000
_cell.angle_alpha   90.00
_cell.angle_beta   90.00
_cell.angle_gamma   90.00
#
_symmetry.space_group_name_H-M   'P 1'
#
loop_
_entity.id
_entity.type
_entity.pdbx_description
1 polymer ?
#
loop_
_entity_poly.entity_id
_entity_poly.type
_entity_poly.pdbx_seq_one_letter_code
_entity_poly.pdbx_strand_id
1 'polypeptide(L)'
;MPELEGMFGPEEEETPTRRDFFTQIGVGACAVAAVASGIVTLDYLEPKVLFEPPTTYVAGSPLDFAPGVVVPNQEKKAFVIGAANGSGVYALSAVCTHLGCITRYKSDEGAIACPCHGSRFDLEGNVTHGPAPRPLPWLDVSKDANGNLVVDTGVVITRGKVFRP
;
A
#
# COMPACT_ATOMS: atom_id res chain seq x y z
N MET A 1 32.42 58.47 57.00
CA MET A 1 31.60 57.49 56.23
C MET A 1 30.58 58.30 55.45
N PRO A 2 30.76 58.55 54.17
CA PRO A 2 29.74 59.16 53.35
C PRO A 2 28.87 58.12 52.73
N GLU A 3 27.59 58.37 52.74
CA GLU A 3 26.40 57.64 52.38
C GLU A 3 26.41 57.13 50.95
N LEU A 4 26.07 55.87 50.85
CA LEU A 4 25.73 55.13 49.58
C LEU A 4 24.22 55.28 49.26
N GLU A 5 23.63 56.43 49.58
CA GLU A 5 22.21 56.74 49.32
C GLU A 5 22.05 57.47 47.99
N GLY A 6 22.17 56.89 46.90
CA GLY A 6 21.94 57.55 45.60
C GLY A 6 22.03 56.68 44.35
N MET A 7 22.13 55.39 44.52
CA MET A 7 22.38 54.49 43.34
C MET A 7 21.18 53.76 42.84
N PHE A 8 19.97 53.97 43.39
CA PHE A 8 18.72 53.45 42.86
C PHE A 8 17.78 54.61 42.61
N GLY A 9 17.98 55.30 41.48
CA GLY A 9 16.95 56.20 40.97
C GLY A 9 15.71 55.38 40.67
N PRO A 10 14.51 56.00 40.75
CA PRO A 10 13.28 55.25 40.35
C PRO A 10 13.47 54.80 38.94
N GLU A 11 13.27 53.49 38.71
CA GLU A 11 13.14 52.92 37.34
C GLU A 11 11.97 53.66 36.68
N GLU A 12 12.29 54.52 35.69
CA GLU A 12 11.27 55.14 34.85
C GLU A 12 10.54 54.02 34.12
N GLU A 13 9.30 53.77 34.51
CA GLU A 13 8.40 52.84 33.88
C GLU A 13 8.14 53.37 32.46
N GLU A 14 8.94 52.87 31.47
CA GLU A 14 8.80 53.26 30.07
C GLU A 14 7.40 52.84 29.60
N THR A 15 6.53 53.82 29.40
CA THR A 15 5.20 53.54 28.82
C THR A 15 5.37 53.03 27.41
N PRO A 16 4.77 51.84 27.06
CA PRO A 16 4.98 51.24 25.78
C PRO A 16 4.48 52.14 24.63
N THR A 17 5.34 52.38 23.66
CA THR A 17 5.03 53.19 22.51
C THR A 17 4.12 52.42 21.54
N ARG A 18 3.43 53.15 20.64
CA ARG A 18 2.63 52.49 19.56
C ARG A 18 3.47 51.52 18.73
N ARG A 19 4.74 51.84 18.53
CA ARG A 19 5.69 50.99 17.81
C ARG A 19 5.96 49.68 18.56
N ASP A 20 6.15 49.74 19.88
CA ASP A 20 6.39 48.56 20.71
C ASP A 20 5.17 47.63 20.70
N PHE A 21 3.99 48.23 20.78
CA PHE A 21 2.72 47.47 20.65
C PHE A 21 2.64 46.71 19.34
N PHE A 22 2.87 47.33 18.18
CA PHE A 22 2.83 46.66 16.89
C PHE A 22 3.97 45.63 16.75
N THR A 23 5.15 45.90 17.30
CA THR A 23 6.26 44.96 17.30
C THR A 23 5.92 43.71 18.10
N GLN A 24 5.36 43.86 19.29
CA GLN A 24 4.95 42.72 20.13
C GLN A 24 3.86 41.88 19.47
N ILE A 25 2.84 42.51 18.87
CA ILE A 25 1.82 41.78 18.11
C ILE A 25 2.42 41.03 16.91
N GLY A 26 3.31 41.71 16.17
CA GLY A 26 3.98 41.10 15.02
C GLY A 26 4.83 39.90 15.41
N VAL A 27 5.66 40.03 16.43
CA VAL A 27 6.50 38.95 16.96
C VAL A 27 5.62 37.81 17.49
N GLY A 28 4.56 38.15 18.26
CA GLY A 28 3.61 37.13 18.77
C GLY A 28 2.93 36.37 17.66
N ALA A 29 2.44 37.04 16.61
CA ALA A 29 1.82 36.42 15.47
C ALA A 29 2.79 35.51 14.71
N CYS A 30 4.03 35.93 14.49
CA CYS A 30 5.09 35.12 13.88
C CYS A 30 5.41 33.89 14.73
N ALA A 31 5.49 34.03 16.06
CA ALA A 31 5.74 32.92 16.96
C ALA A 31 4.60 31.88 16.90
N VAL A 32 3.34 32.30 16.93
CA VAL A 32 2.18 31.42 16.80
C VAL A 32 2.19 30.71 15.44
N ALA A 33 2.45 31.44 14.36
CA ALA A 33 2.53 30.86 13.02
C ALA A 33 3.65 29.82 12.90
N ALA A 34 4.82 30.08 13.50
CA ALA A 34 5.95 29.16 13.51
C ALA A 34 5.62 27.88 14.29
N VAL A 35 4.99 28.00 15.47
CA VAL A 35 4.57 26.85 16.28
C VAL A 35 3.50 26.03 15.54
N ALA A 36 2.48 26.69 14.99
CA ALA A 36 1.44 26.02 14.23
C ALA A 36 1.99 25.27 13.00
N SER A 37 2.89 25.93 12.26
CA SER A 37 3.57 25.30 11.12
C SER A 37 4.43 24.10 11.55
N GLY A 38 5.12 24.22 12.69
CA GLY A 38 5.90 23.12 13.26
C GLY A 38 5.04 21.92 13.63
N ILE A 39 3.90 22.13 14.28
CA ILE A 39 2.95 21.06 14.62
C ILE A 39 2.44 20.37 13.37
N VAL A 40 1.99 21.11 12.36
CA VAL A 40 1.50 20.56 11.10
C VAL A 40 2.60 19.77 10.38
N THR A 41 3.83 20.29 10.39
CA THR A 41 4.97 19.59 9.76
C THR A 41 5.28 18.29 10.48
N LEU A 42 5.27 18.27 11.82
CA LEU A 42 5.50 17.06 12.60
C LEU A 42 4.39 16.01 12.35
N ASP A 43 3.11 16.43 12.36
CA ASP A 43 1.97 15.53 12.03
C ASP A 43 2.08 14.96 10.61
N TYR A 44 2.58 15.75 9.67
CA TYR A 44 2.81 15.29 8.29
C TYR A 44 3.98 14.30 8.17
N LEU A 45 5.02 14.48 8.98
CA LEU A 45 6.19 13.60 8.98
C LEU A 45 5.97 12.30 9.76
N GLU A 46 4.94 12.25 10.63
CA GLU A 46 4.56 10.99 11.24
C GLU A 46 3.98 10.04 10.19
N PRO A 47 4.60 8.87 9.96
CA PRO A 47 4.04 7.90 9.03
C PRO A 47 2.70 7.42 9.59
N LYS A 48 1.60 7.93 9.07
CA LYS A 48 0.26 7.39 9.31
C LYS A 48 0.17 6.05 8.60
N VAL A 49 0.73 5.01 9.23
CA VAL A 49 0.58 3.63 8.76
C VAL A 49 -0.88 3.27 8.94
N LEU A 50 -1.67 3.54 7.91
CA LEU A 50 -3.02 3.00 7.81
C LEU A 50 -2.86 1.49 7.87
N PHE A 51 -3.70 0.83 8.65
CA PHE A 51 -3.77 -0.63 8.65
C PHE A 51 -4.03 -1.06 7.21
N GLU A 52 -2.98 -1.52 6.52
CA GLU A 52 -3.17 -2.11 5.21
C GLU A 52 -4.08 -3.34 5.40
N PRO A 53 -5.10 -3.49 4.56
CA PRO A 53 -5.95 -4.67 4.64
C PRO A 53 -5.08 -5.92 4.50
N PRO A 54 -5.40 -7.02 5.20
CA PRO A 54 -4.58 -8.21 5.16
C PRO A 54 -4.39 -8.69 3.71
N THR A 55 -3.15 -8.96 3.35
CA THR A 55 -2.76 -9.45 2.02
C THR A 55 -3.27 -10.88 1.79
N THR A 56 -3.53 -11.59 2.88
CA THR A 56 -4.04 -12.96 2.87
C THR A 56 -5.56 -13.03 2.78
N TYR A 57 -6.07 -14.02 2.08
CA TYR A 57 -7.49 -14.35 2.04
C TYR A 57 -7.72 -15.84 1.87
N VAL A 58 -8.85 -16.34 2.37
CA VAL A 58 -9.29 -17.74 2.19
C VAL A 58 -9.90 -17.89 0.80
N ALA A 59 -9.31 -18.74 -0.03
CA ALA A 59 -9.75 -18.97 -1.39
C ALA A 59 -10.87 -20.04 -1.48
N GLY A 60 -10.92 -20.96 -0.53
CA GLY A 60 -11.90 -22.05 -0.50
C GLY A 60 -11.27 -23.41 -0.24
N SER A 61 -12.04 -24.48 -0.43
CA SER A 61 -11.54 -25.84 -0.30
C SER A 61 -10.64 -26.23 -1.49
N PRO A 62 -9.56 -27.00 -1.28
CA PRO A 62 -8.78 -27.57 -2.39
C PRO A 62 -9.63 -28.33 -3.42
N LEU A 63 -10.75 -28.88 -3.02
CA LEU A 63 -11.67 -29.64 -3.90
C LEU A 63 -12.45 -28.78 -4.90
N ASP A 64 -12.51 -27.45 -4.62
CA ASP A 64 -13.19 -26.49 -5.50
C ASP A 64 -12.37 -26.18 -6.76
N PHE A 65 -11.07 -26.55 -6.76
CA PHE A 65 -10.12 -26.23 -7.82
C PHE A 65 -9.75 -27.47 -8.64
N ALA A 66 -10.71 -28.00 -9.35
CA ALA A 66 -10.46 -29.11 -10.31
C ALA A 66 -9.41 -28.67 -11.37
N PRO A 67 -8.73 -29.64 -12.01
CA PRO A 67 -7.76 -29.36 -13.07
C PRO A 67 -8.31 -28.41 -14.15
N GLY A 68 -7.61 -27.33 -14.43
CA GLY A 68 -7.99 -26.30 -15.41
C GLY A 68 -9.05 -25.30 -14.99
N VAL A 69 -9.59 -25.41 -13.76
CA VAL A 69 -10.54 -24.41 -13.23
C VAL A 69 -9.79 -23.16 -12.83
N VAL A 70 -10.30 -22.00 -13.27
CA VAL A 70 -9.77 -20.67 -12.94
C VAL A 70 -10.82 -19.91 -12.15
N VAL A 71 -10.51 -19.54 -10.92
CA VAL A 71 -11.37 -18.74 -10.04
C VAL A 71 -10.77 -17.36 -9.86
N PRO A 72 -11.36 -16.32 -10.49
CA PRO A 72 -10.91 -14.94 -10.32
C PRO A 72 -11.39 -14.35 -8.99
N ASN A 73 -10.49 -13.73 -8.24
CA ASN A 73 -10.83 -12.86 -7.13
C ASN A 73 -10.50 -11.41 -7.52
N GLN A 74 -11.53 -10.65 -7.89
CA GLN A 74 -11.37 -9.26 -8.37
C GLN A 74 -10.95 -8.32 -7.24
N GLU A 75 -11.47 -8.52 -6.02
CA GLU A 75 -11.17 -7.71 -4.86
C GLU A 75 -9.70 -7.84 -4.44
N LYS A 76 -9.21 -9.06 -4.37
CA LYS A 76 -7.82 -9.36 -4.00
C LYS A 76 -6.87 -9.38 -5.19
N LYS A 77 -7.36 -9.06 -6.40
CA LYS A 77 -6.58 -8.97 -7.64
C LYS A 77 -5.73 -10.22 -7.90
N ALA A 78 -6.35 -11.39 -7.75
CA ALA A 78 -5.69 -12.68 -7.89
C ALA A 78 -6.55 -13.66 -8.70
N PHE A 79 -5.89 -14.64 -9.32
CA PHE A 79 -6.50 -15.83 -9.87
C PHE A 79 -6.02 -17.04 -9.07
N VAL A 80 -6.93 -17.94 -8.73
CA VAL A 80 -6.59 -19.25 -8.17
C VAL A 80 -6.91 -20.29 -9.22
N ILE A 81 -5.95 -21.15 -9.53
CA ILE A 81 -5.99 -22.02 -10.70
C ILE A 81 -5.65 -23.45 -10.27
N GLY A 82 -6.53 -24.37 -10.61
CA GLY A 82 -6.22 -25.80 -10.53
C GLY A 82 -5.27 -26.20 -11.66
N ALA A 83 -4.11 -26.77 -11.31
CA ALA A 83 -3.13 -27.18 -12.30
C ALA A 83 -3.72 -28.23 -13.26
N ALA A 84 -3.58 -27.98 -14.56
CA ALA A 84 -4.21 -28.85 -15.60
C ALA A 84 -3.77 -30.31 -15.53
N ASN A 85 -2.58 -30.58 -15.02
CA ASN A 85 -2.06 -31.95 -14.82
C ASN A 85 -2.51 -32.58 -13.49
N GLY A 86 -3.40 -31.92 -12.72
CA GLY A 86 -3.87 -32.40 -11.43
C GLY A 86 -2.82 -32.38 -10.33
N SER A 87 -1.67 -31.69 -10.52
CA SER A 87 -0.58 -31.65 -9.53
C SER A 87 -0.87 -30.79 -8.30
N GLY A 88 -1.98 -30.04 -8.30
CA GLY A 88 -2.40 -29.19 -7.18
C GLY A 88 -2.96 -27.84 -7.62
N VAL A 89 -2.80 -26.82 -6.80
CA VAL A 89 -3.35 -25.47 -6.99
C VAL A 89 -2.23 -24.45 -6.93
N TYR A 90 -2.34 -23.40 -7.71
CA TYR A 90 -1.44 -22.24 -7.67
C TYR A 90 -2.23 -20.94 -7.84
N ALA A 91 -1.62 -19.81 -7.49
CA ALA A 91 -2.25 -18.52 -7.64
C ALA A 91 -1.37 -17.57 -8.46
N LEU A 92 -2.02 -16.73 -9.26
CA LEU A 92 -1.38 -15.68 -10.05
C LEU A 92 -1.93 -14.32 -9.64
N SER A 93 -1.07 -13.30 -9.67
CA SER A 93 -1.52 -11.92 -9.58
C SER A 93 -2.35 -11.54 -10.80
N ALA A 94 -3.50 -10.91 -10.60
CA ALA A 94 -4.29 -10.36 -11.69
C ALA A 94 -3.81 -8.98 -12.16
N VAL A 95 -2.71 -8.48 -11.60
CA VAL A 95 -2.15 -7.17 -11.95
C VAL A 95 -1.23 -7.30 -13.17
N CYS A 96 -1.61 -6.64 -14.27
CA CYS A 96 -0.84 -6.64 -15.51
C CYS A 96 0.54 -6.03 -15.31
N THR A 97 1.57 -6.72 -15.77
CA THR A 97 2.97 -6.29 -15.61
C THR A 97 3.38 -5.15 -16.56
N HIS A 98 2.46 -4.68 -17.44
CA HIS A 98 2.70 -3.51 -18.25
C HIS A 98 2.56 -2.22 -17.42
N LEU A 99 1.36 -1.86 -16.99
CA LEU A 99 1.05 -0.63 -16.26
C LEU A 99 0.04 -0.85 -15.11
N GLY A 100 -0.02 -2.03 -14.52
CA GLY A 100 -0.81 -2.29 -13.31
C GLY A 100 -2.32 -2.44 -13.50
N CYS A 101 -2.82 -2.51 -14.75
CA CYS A 101 -4.24 -2.76 -15.01
C CYS A 101 -4.68 -4.15 -14.50
N ILE A 102 -5.93 -4.29 -14.09
CA ILE A 102 -6.47 -5.58 -13.69
C ILE A 102 -6.83 -6.41 -14.93
N THR A 103 -6.22 -7.58 -15.02
CA THR A 103 -6.48 -8.55 -16.07
C THR A 103 -7.78 -9.32 -15.80
N ARG A 104 -8.31 -9.95 -16.83
CA ARG A 104 -9.53 -10.78 -16.76
C ARG A 104 -9.29 -12.13 -17.41
N TYR A 105 -9.83 -13.16 -16.79
CA TYR A 105 -9.85 -14.48 -17.43
C TYR A 105 -10.92 -14.51 -18.52
N LYS A 106 -10.55 -15.00 -19.69
CA LYS A 106 -11.37 -15.23 -20.87
C LYS A 106 -11.54 -16.73 -21.05
N SER A 107 -12.67 -17.29 -20.62
CA SER A 107 -12.93 -18.72 -20.69
C SER A 107 -13.05 -19.25 -22.13
N ASP A 108 -13.53 -18.41 -23.05
CA ASP A 108 -13.64 -18.70 -24.48
C ASP A 108 -12.28 -18.83 -25.18
N GLU A 109 -11.27 -18.10 -24.67
CA GLU A 109 -9.91 -18.12 -25.21
C GLU A 109 -8.94 -18.98 -24.36
N GLY A 110 -9.35 -19.43 -23.18
CA GLY A 110 -8.48 -20.14 -22.24
C GLY A 110 -7.27 -19.28 -21.79
N ALA A 111 -7.42 -17.97 -21.79
CA ALA A 111 -6.33 -17.03 -21.60
C ALA A 111 -6.69 -15.91 -20.60
N ILE A 112 -5.68 -15.28 -20.02
CA ILE A 112 -5.83 -14.09 -19.18
C ILE A 112 -5.51 -12.88 -20.04
N ALA A 113 -6.45 -11.94 -20.18
CA ALA A 113 -6.32 -10.76 -21.02
C ALA A 113 -6.37 -9.46 -20.23
N CYS A 114 -5.52 -8.50 -20.60
CA CYS A 114 -5.54 -7.15 -20.07
C CYS A 114 -6.36 -6.24 -21.01
N PRO A 115 -7.45 -5.62 -20.52
CA PRO A 115 -8.32 -4.81 -21.37
C PRO A 115 -7.72 -3.46 -21.76
N CYS A 116 -6.66 -2.99 -21.05
CA CYS A 116 -6.12 -1.66 -21.27
C CYS A 116 -5.31 -1.55 -22.57
N HIS A 117 -4.36 -2.46 -22.79
CA HIS A 117 -3.45 -2.40 -23.94
C HIS A 117 -3.28 -3.76 -24.63
N GLY A 118 -4.19 -4.71 -24.38
CA GLY A 118 -4.26 -5.95 -25.11
C GLY A 118 -3.20 -7.00 -24.75
N SER A 119 -2.46 -6.84 -23.64
CA SER A 119 -1.55 -7.91 -23.18
C SER A 119 -2.33 -9.19 -22.90
N ARG A 120 -1.79 -10.33 -23.30
CA ARG A 120 -2.36 -11.65 -23.06
C ARG A 120 -1.35 -12.55 -22.37
N PHE A 121 -1.87 -13.41 -21.51
CA PHE A 121 -1.09 -14.36 -20.74
C PHE A 121 -1.77 -15.72 -20.81
N ASP A 122 -0.98 -16.78 -20.82
CA ASP A 122 -1.49 -18.13 -20.61
C ASP A 122 -1.90 -18.37 -19.14
N LEU A 123 -2.43 -19.54 -18.83
CA LEU A 123 -2.84 -19.89 -17.47
C LEU A 123 -1.64 -20.03 -16.50
N GLU A 124 -0.44 -20.18 -17.01
CA GLU A 124 0.79 -20.20 -16.20
C GLU A 124 1.37 -18.79 -15.98
N GLY A 125 0.70 -17.77 -16.53
CA GLY A 125 1.08 -16.36 -16.43
C GLY A 125 2.13 -15.91 -17.44
N ASN A 126 2.53 -16.73 -18.43
CA ASN A 126 3.45 -16.31 -19.48
C ASN A 126 2.82 -15.28 -20.39
N VAL A 127 3.59 -14.31 -20.83
CA VAL A 127 3.17 -13.37 -21.87
C VAL A 127 3.07 -14.09 -23.20
N THR A 128 1.88 -14.10 -23.78
CA THR A 128 1.62 -14.66 -25.12
C THR A 128 1.44 -13.57 -26.17
N HIS A 129 1.03 -12.36 -25.76
CA HIS A 129 0.85 -11.23 -26.67
C HIS A 129 0.86 -9.89 -25.92
N GLY A 130 1.27 -8.83 -26.62
CA GLY A 130 1.12 -7.44 -26.19
C GLY A 130 2.30 -6.87 -25.43
N PRO A 131 2.17 -5.64 -24.87
CA PRO A 131 3.27 -4.87 -24.36
C PRO A 131 3.77 -5.27 -22.96
N ALA A 132 3.19 -6.26 -22.31
CA ALA A 132 3.64 -6.71 -20.98
C ALA A 132 5.08 -7.24 -21.03
N PRO A 133 6.03 -6.69 -20.23
CA PRO A 133 7.44 -7.03 -20.34
C PRO A 133 7.83 -8.33 -19.63
N ARG A 134 6.97 -8.88 -18.78
CA ARG A 134 7.28 -10.06 -17.94
C ARG A 134 6.02 -10.84 -17.59
N PRO A 135 6.15 -12.13 -17.19
CA PRO A 135 5.04 -12.94 -16.75
C PRO A 135 4.28 -12.36 -15.56
N LEU A 136 3.04 -12.81 -15.35
CA LEU A 136 2.29 -12.52 -14.13
C LEU A 136 2.98 -13.18 -12.93
N PRO A 137 3.11 -12.45 -11.79
CA PRO A 137 3.70 -13.01 -10.57
C PRO A 137 2.88 -14.18 -10.02
N TRP A 138 3.59 -15.20 -9.54
CA TRP A 138 3.02 -16.30 -8.78
C TRP A 138 2.92 -15.89 -7.31
N LEU A 139 1.78 -16.15 -6.69
CA LEU A 139 1.46 -15.81 -5.32
C LEU A 139 1.57 -17.03 -4.42
N ASP A 140 1.92 -16.80 -3.15
CA ASP A 140 2.02 -17.90 -2.19
C ASP A 140 0.65 -18.48 -1.86
N VAL A 141 0.58 -19.81 -1.85
CA VAL A 141 -0.61 -20.58 -1.50
C VAL A 141 -0.26 -21.51 -0.36
N SER A 142 -1.02 -21.43 0.71
CA SER A 142 -0.88 -22.25 1.92
C SER A 142 -2.21 -22.86 2.31
N LYS A 143 -2.23 -23.63 3.41
CA LYS A 143 -3.43 -24.24 3.96
C LYS A 143 -3.65 -23.77 5.39
N ASP A 144 -4.87 -23.38 5.74
CA ASP A 144 -5.24 -23.02 7.09
C ASP A 144 -5.48 -24.27 7.99
N ALA A 145 -5.73 -24.03 9.27
CA ALA A 145 -6.04 -25.09 10.25
C ALA A 145 -7.35 -25.85 9.92
N ASN A 146 -8.25 -25.25 9.14
CA ASN A 146 -9.52 -25.84 8.74
C ASN A 146 -9.41 -26.62 7.42
N GLY A 147 -8.25 -26.60 6.78
CA GLY A 147 -8.01 -27.29 5.53
C GLY A 147 -8.32 -26.47 4.28
N ASN A 148 -8.66 -25.20 4.40
CA ASN A 148 -8.91 -24.31 3.28
C ASN A 148 -7.61 -23.75 2.70
N LEU A 149 -7.63 -23.42 1.42
CA LEU A 149 -6.54 -22.72 0.75
C LEU A 149 -6.54 -21.23 1.15
N VAL A 150 -5.38 -20.74 1.51
CA VAL A 150 -5.11 -19.33 1.81
C VAL A 150 -4.10 -18.81 0.80
N VAL A 151 -4.43 -17.72 0.14
CA VAL A 151 -3.55 -17.04 -0.81
C VAL A 151 -3.03 -15.76 -0.17
N ASP A 152 -1.71 -15.55 -0.24
CA ASP A 152 -1.07 -14.30 0.15
C ASP A 152 -0.68 -13.49 -1.09
N THR A 153 -1.37 -12.38 -1.32
CA THR A 153 -1.11 -11.47 -2.45
C THR A 153 0.13 -10.59 -2.24
N GLY A 154 0.64 -10.51 -1.01
CA GLY A 154 1.85 -9.76 -0.68
C GLY A 154 3.14 -10.56 -0.91
N VAL A 155 3.05 -11.88 -1.04
CA VAL A 155 4.22 -12.75 -1.19
C VAL A 155 4.28 -13.32 -2.60
N VAL A 156 5.31 -12.92 -3.34
CA VAL A 156 5.61 -13.47 -4.67
C VAL A 156 6.57 -14.64 -4.53
N ILE A 157 6.21 -15.77 -5.13
CA ILE A 157 6.98 -17.01 -5.08
C ILE A 157 7.61 -17.35 -6.43
N THR A 158 8.55 -18.29 -6.39
CA THR A 158 9.15 -18.84 -7.60
C THR A 158 8.10 -19.56 -8.42
N ARG A 159 8.10 -19.28 -9.71
CA ARG A 159 7.22 -19.91 -10.68
C ARG A 159 7.36 -21.44 -10.69
N GLY A 160 6.23 -22.14 -10.89
CA GLY A 160 6.17 -23.60 -10.90
C GLY A 160 6.00 -24.25 -9.52
N LYS A 161 5.97 -23.43 -8.44
CA LYS A 161 5.67 -23.95 -7.09
C LYS A 161 4.14 -24.13 -6.94
N VAL A 162 3.67 -25.32 -7.22
CA VAL A 162 2.27 -25.71 -7.07
C VAL A 162 2.02 -26.22 -5.65
N PHE A 163 0.97 -25.72 -5.00
CA PHE A 163 0.52 -26.24 -3.71
C PHE A 163 -0.16 -27.61 -3.94
N ARG A 164 0.31 -28.64 -3.21
CA ARG A 164 -0.30 -29.98 -3.21
C ARG A 164 -1.09 -30.17 -1.93
N PRO A 165 -2.43 -30.33 -2.00
CA PRO A 165 -3.28 -30.47 -0.83
C PRO A 165 -3.07 -31.76 -0.04
#